data_1bc8814de834c260e596c6f7b23ac462
#
_entry.id   1bc8814de834c260e596c6f7b23ac462
#
_cell.length_a   1.000
_cell.length_b   1.000
_cell.length_c   1.000
_cell.angle_alpha   90.00
_cell.angle_beta   90.00
_cell.angle_gamma   90.00
#
_symmetry.space_group_name_H-M   'P 1'
#
loop_
_entity.id
_entity.type
_entity.pdbx_description
1 polymer ?
#
loop_
_entity_poly.entity_id
_entity_poly.type
_entity_poly.pdbx_seq_one_letter_code
_entity_poly.pdbx_strand_id
1 'polypeptide(L)'
;MEQSRNFTEECVMSKIVGEVVAANAAYVRGFGKKGELPLPPARRFAILTCMDARLDPAKYAGLAEGDAHVIRNAGGRATDDAVRSLVISHKLLGTQEWFVIHHTNCGMELFADEVIADLLDDDLSTASFDGKTWSNPHHHGGHAAGHFIKWHTIKNQPDSVTQDVRRIREHPLVPPNVPVYGYVYDVRTGKLDEVKAATEAGRATA
;
A
#
# COMPACT_ATOMS: atom_id res chain seq x y z
N MET A 1 45.46 31.33 -16.18
CA MET A 1 44.17 31.55 -16.82
C MET A 1 43.24 30.38 -16.44
N GLU A 2 42.47 30.65 -15.43
CA GLU A 2 41.57 29.65 -14.79
C GLU A 2 40.20 29.81 -15.47
N GLN A 3 39.79 28.79 -16.26
CA GLN A 3 38.48 28.79 -16.88
C GLN A 3 37.47 28.29 -15.82
N SER A 4 36.76 29.24 -15.21
CA SER A 4 35.58 28.99 -14.42
C SER A 4 34.47 28.38 -15.32
N ARG A 5 34.20 27.09 -15.19
CA ARG A 5 33.02 26.44 -15.74
C ARG A 5 31.79 26.91 -14.96
N ASN A 6 31.04 27.82 -15.56
CA ASN A 6 29.70 28.15 -15.08
C ASN A 6 28.79 26.95 -15.30
N PHE A 7 28.55 26.19 -14.23
CA PHE A 7 27.46 25.21 -14.16
C PHE A 7 26.17 25.96 -13.79
N THR A 8 25.51 26.52 -14.77
CA THR A 8 24.08 26.82 -14.70
C THR A 8 23.34 25.71 -15.44
N GLU A 9 23.30 24.49 -14.86
CA GLU A 9 22.24 23.54 -15.20
C GLU A 9 20.96 24.09 -14.55
N GLU A 10 20.11 24.74 -15.33
CA GLU A 10 18.73 24.94 -14.97
C GLU A 10 18.15 23.57 -14.74
N CYS A 11 17.88 23.22 -13.46
CA CYS A 11 17.15 22.03 -13.07
C CYS A 11 15.73 22.17 -13.64
N VAL A 12 15.53 21.69 -14.86
CA VAL A 12 14.21 21.68 -15.50
C VAL A 12 13.33 20.75 -14.66
N MET A 13 12.46 21.35 -13.84
CA MET A 13 11.47 20.60 -13.07
C MET A 13 10.64 19.74 -14.01
N SER A 14 10.43 18.47 -13.66
CA SER A 14 9.59 17.58 -14.45
C SER A 14 8.17 18.16 -14.55
N LYS A 15 7.49 17.91 -15.67
CA LYS A 15 6.09 18.32 -15.88
C LYS A 15 5.18 17.89 -14.72
N ILE A 16 5.38 16.66 -14.21
CA ILE A 16 4.59 16.10 -13.09
C ILE A 16 4.78 16.91 -11.81
N VAL A 17 6.00 17.37 -11.51
CA VAL A 17 6.24 18.24 -10.35
C VAL A 17 5.42 19.52 -10.45
N GLY A 18 5.42 20.17 -11.64
CA GLY A 18 4.61 21.36 -11.88
C GLY A 18 3.11 21.12 -11.68
N GLU A 19 2.60 20.02 -12.21
CA GLU A 19 1.18 19.64 -12.07
C GLU A 19 0.79 19.39 -10.60
N VAL A 20 1.62 18.66 -9.84
CA VAL A 20 1.39 18.37 -8.41
C VAL A 20 1.38 19.65 -7.58
N VAL A 21 2.37 20.55 -7.80
CA VAL A 21 2.45 21.82 -7.06
C VAL A 21 1.26 22.72 -7.38
N ALA A 22 0.83 22.79 -8.63
CA ALA A 22 -0.34 23.57 -9.05
C ALA A 22 -1.63 23.03 -8.43
N ALA A 23 -1.80 21.69 -8.41
CA ALA A 23 -2.93 21.02 -7.75
C ALA A 23 -2.95 21.30 -6.25
N ASN A 24 -1.79 21.25 -5.58
CA ASN A 24 -1.67 21.58 -4.15
C ASN A 24 -2.04 23.04 -3.88
N ALA A 25 -1.57 24.00 -4.70
CA ALA A 25 -1.95 25.39 -4.59
C ALA A 25 -3.47 25.61 -4.73
N ALA A 26 -4.16 24.82 -5.57
CA ALA A 26 -5.61 24.84 -5.67
C ALA A 26 -6.28 24.27 -4.42
N TYR A 27 -5.78 23.15 -3.89
CA TYR A 27 -6.26 22.51 -2.66
C TYR A 27 -6.16 23.42 -1.44
N VAL A 28 -5.04 24.15 -1.28
CA VAL A 28 -4.81 25.08 -0.18
C VAL A 28 -5.88 26.19 -0.12
N ARG A 29 -6.37 26.67 -1.28
CA ARG A 29 -7.42 27.69 -1.32
C ARG A 29 -8.74 27.23 -0.72
N GLY A 30 -9.01 25.93 -0.72
CA GLY A 30 -10.22 25.33 -0.14
C GLY A 30 -9.97 24.57 1.18
N PHE A 31 -8.79 24.73 1.81
CA PHE A 31 -8.39 23.93 2.97
C PHE A 31 -9.27 24.13 4.19
N GLY A 32 -9.67 25.38 4.46
CA GLY A 32 -10.60 25.72 5.55
C GLY A 32 -10.09 25.28 6.92
N LYS A 33 -10.99 24.64 7.69
CA LYS A 33 -10.70 24.19 9.07
C LYS A 33 -9.99 22.82 9.15
N LYS A 34 -9.54 22.24 8.04
CA LYS A 34 -8.88 20.93 8.06
C LYS A 34 -7.60 20.90 8.89
N GLY A 35 -6.92 22.06 9.03
CA GLY A 35 -5.76 22.21 9.91
C GLY A 35 -6.06 22.08 11.42
N GLU A 36 -7.34 22.09 11.82
CA GLU A 36 -7.80 21.94 13.20
C GLU A 36 -8.16 20.45 13.52
N LEU A 37 -8.09 19.54 12.54
CA LEU A 37 -8.40 18.12 12.75
C LEU A 37 -7.45 17.50 13.79
N PRO A 38 -8.00 16.69 14.74
CA PRO A 38 -7.17 16.03 15.73
C PRO A 38 -6.30 14.93 15.14
N LEU A 39 -5.19 14.58 15.81
CA LEU A 39 -4.31 13.49 15.41
C LEU A 39 -5.01 12.11 15.41
N PRO A 40 -5.79 11.75 16.46
CA PRO A 40 -6.54 10.49 16.43
C PRO A 40 -7.62 10.50 15.35
N PRO A 41 -7.79 9.41 14.58
CA PRO A 41 -8.84 9.34 13.58
C PRO A 41 -10.22 9.31 14.21
N ALA A 42 -11.14 10.12 13.68
CA ALA A 42 -12.46 10.35 14.26
C ALA A 42 -13.29 9.06 14.37
N ARG A 43 -13.19 8.16 13.39
CA ARG A 43 -13.93 6.87 13.35
C ARG A 43 -13.15 5.70 13.95
N ARG A 44 -11.96 5.95 14.50
CA ARG A 44 -11.13 5.00 15.25
C ARG A 44 -10.88 3.66 14.59
N PHE A 45 -10.70 3.64 13.29
CA PHE A 45 -10.30 2.42 12.57
C PHE A 45 -9.16 2.68 11.58
N ALA A 46 -8.55 1.58 11.11
CA ALA A 46 -7.53 1.63 10.07
C ALA A 46 -7.83 0.65 8.94
N ILE A 47 -7.41 1.01 7.74
CA ILE A 47 -7.45 0.17 6.54
C ILE A 47 -6.02 -0.11 6.11
N LEU A 48 -5.70 -1.39 5.89
CA LEU A 48 -4.52 -1.84 5.13
C LEU A 48 -5.00 -2.31 3.76
N THR A 49 -4.49 -1.69 2.68
CA THR A 49 -4.92 -2.00 1.32
C THR A 49 -3.81 -1.83 0.28
N CYS A 50 -4.09 -2.21 -0.97
CA CYS A 50 -3.13 -2.09 -2.05
C CYS A 50 -2.87 -0.64 -2.48
N MET A 51 -1.63 -0.39 -2.96
CA MET A 51 -1.23 0.89 -3.57
C MET A 51 -1.81 1.10 -4.99
N ASP A 52 -2.52 0.12 -5.55
CA ASP A 52 -3.09 0.19 -6.90
C ASP A 52 -3.85 1.50 -7.13
N ALA A 53 -3.49 2.22 -8.19
CA ALA A 53 -4.02 3.55 -8.48
C ALA A 53 -5.54 3.57 -8.79
N ARG A 54 -6.14 2.42 -9.10
CA ARG A 54 -7.59 2.26 -9.31
C ARG A 54 -8.38 2.26 -8.00
N LEU A 55 -7.72 2.08 -6.85
CA LEU A 55 -8.35 2.06 -5.54
C LEU A 55 -8.34 3.45 -4.91
N ASP A 56 -9.52 3.89 -4.48
CA ASP A 56 -9.66 5.10 -3.66
C ASP A 56 -10.36 4.73 -2.33
N PRO A 57 -9.58 4.39 -1.29
CA PRO A 57 -10.14 3.99 0.00
C PRO A 57 -11.06 5.04 0.62
N ALA A 58 -10.79 6.32 0.43
CA ALA A 58 -11.65 7.37 0.93
C ALA A 58 -13.04 7.30 0.31
N LYS A 59 -13.12 7.06 -1.00
CA LYS A 59 -14.41 6.96 -1.70
C LYS A 59 -15.17 5.70 -1.34
N TYR A 60 -14.53 4.50 -1.48
CA TYR A 60 -15.29 3.27 -1.27
C TYR A 60 -15.62 2.98 0.20
N ALA A 61 -14.91 3.58 1.16
CA ALA A 61 -15.21 3.47 2.59
C ALA A 61 -15.96 4.70 3.15
N GLY A 62 -16.28 5.68 2.30
CA GLY A 62 -17.01 6.89 2.69
C GLY A 62 -16.28 7.71 3.73
N LEU A 63 -14.98 8.01 3.50
CA LEU A 63 -14.11 8.74 4.43
C LEU A 63 -13.96 10.20 4.02
N ALA A 64 -14.06 11.08 5.01
CA ALA A 64 -13.49 12.42 4.95
C ALA A 64 -12.07 12.44 5.51
N GLU A 65 -11.33 13.53 5.28
CA GLU A 65 -10.02 13.70 5.91
C GLU A 65 -10.17 13.71 7.45
N GLY A 66 -9.30 12.95 8.13
CA GLY A 66 -9.33 12.79 9.58
C GLY A 66 -10.18 11.62 10.09
N ASP A 67 -10.93 10.90 9.24
CA ASP A 67 -11.83 9.83 9.69
C ASP A 67 -11.11 8.53 10.07
N ALA A 68 -10.15 8.09 9.28
CA ALA A 68 -9.46 6.80 9.47
C ALA A 68 -8.02 6.85 8.99
N HIS A 69 -7.18 5.93 9.49
CA HIS A 69 -5.87 5.71 8.91
C HIS A 69 -5.96 4.79 7.69
N VAL A 70 -5.22 5.12 6.63
CA VAL A 70 -5.13 4.29 5.43
C VAL A 70 -3.66 3.97 5.16
N ILE A 71 -3.30 2.70 5.30
CA ILE A 71 -1.97 2.17 5.02
C ILE A 71 -2.01 1.47 3.67
N ARG A 72 -1.07 1.79 2.77
CA ARG A 72 -1.04 1.24 1.42
C ARG A 72 0.35 0.73 1.07
N ASN A 73 0.41 -0.49 0.54
CA ASN A 73 1.64 -1.06 -0.03
C ASN A 73 1.31 -1.98 -1.22
N ALA A 74 2.33 -2.54 -1.87
CA ALA A 74 2.13 -3.49 -2.95
C ALA A 74 1.34 -4.71 -2.46
N GLY A 75 0.16 -4.94 -3.04
CA GLY A 75 -0.74 -6.04 -2.69
C GLY A 75 -1.61 -5.81 -1.44
N GLY A 76 -1.43 -4.73 -0.68
CA GLY A 76 -2.14 -4.53 0.60
C GLY A 76 -1.70 -5.51 1.69
N ARG A 77 -0.44 -5.98 1.62
CA ARG A 77 0.09 -7.06 2.45
C ARG A 77 0.44 -6.62 3.86
N ALA A 78 0.22 -7.51 4.83
CA ALA A 78 0.62 -7.32 6.23
C ALA A 78 2.15 -7.49 6.40
N THR A 79 2.94 -6.61 5.78
CA THR A 79 4.39 -6.56 5.96
C THR A 79 4.75 -6.08 7.36
N ASP A 80 6.02 -6.23 7.77
CA ASP A 80 6.48 -5.76 9.09
C ASP A 80 6.21 -4.26 9.28
N ASP A 81 6.38 -3.45 8.23
CA ASP A 81 6.08 -2.01 8.30
C ASP A 81 4.58 -1.72 8.38
N ALA A 82 3.74 -2.48 7.67
CA ALA A 82 2.29 -2.35 7.79
C ALA A 82 1.80 -2.69 9.21
N VAL A 83 2.32 -3.79 9.79
CA VAL A 83 2.00 -4.18 11.18
C VAL A 83 2.50 -3.11 12.17
N ARG A 84 3.73 -2.60 12.02
CA ARG A 84 4.26 -1.48 12.80
C ARG A 84 3.31 -0.28 12.76
N SER A 85 2.82 0.07 11.59
CA SER A 85 1.91 1.20 11.39
C SER A 85 0.55 0.97 12.07
N LEU A 86 -0.02 -0.23 11.99
CA LEU A 86 -1.24 -0.63 12.70
C LEU A 86 -1.06 -0.57 14.22
N VAL A 87 0.07 -1.05 14.74
CA VAL A 87 0.39 -0.98 16.19
C VAL A 87 0.43 0.47 16.68
N ILE A 88 1.10 1.36 15.94
CA ILE A 88 1.13 2.80 16.27
C ILE A 88 -0.27 3.41 16.20
N SER A 89 -1.02 3.08 15.14
CA SER A 89 -2.40 3.51 14.93
C SER A 89 -3.30 3.19 16.13
N HIS A 90 -3.15 2.01 16.71
CA HIS A 90 -3.89 1.60 17.92
C HIS A 90 -3.30 2.21 19.18
N LYS A 91 -2.00 1.95 19.44
CA LYS A 91 -1.37 2.23 20.74
C LYS A 91 -1.33 3.72 21.08
N LEU A 92 -1.06 4.56 20.08
CA LEU A 92 -0.87 5.99 20.27
C LEU A 92 -2.07 6.83 19.80
N LEU A 93 -2.80 6.36 18.79
CA LEU A 93 -3.84 7.12 18.12
C LEU A 93 -5.25 6.50 18.27
N GLY A 94 -5.36 5.41 19.03
CA GLY A 94 -6.62 4.90 19.56
C GLY A 94 -7.54 4.24 18.56
N THR A 95 -7.04 3.69 17.45
CA THR A 95 -7.88 2.86 16.56
C THR A 95 -8.28 1.57 17.27
N GLN A 96 -9.51 1.11 17.02
CA GLN A 96 -10.14 0.00 17.71
C GLN A 96 -10.48 -1.16 16.78
N GLU A 97 -10.48 -0.95 15.49
CA GLU A 97 -10.85 -1.92 14.46
C GLU A 97 -9.92 -1.76 13.26
N TRP A 98 -9.60 -2.88 12.58
CA TRP A 98 -8.77 -2.86 11.39
C TRP A 98 -9.39 -3.66 10.25
N PHE A 99 -9.15 -3.20 9.02
CA PHE A 99 -9.60 -3.82 7.79
C PHE A 99 -8.38 -4.16 6.92
N VAL A 100 -8.30 -5.41 6.48
CA VAL A 100 -7.37 -5.85 5.44
C VAL A 100 -8.18 -6.01 4.16
N ILE A 101 -7.90 -5.14 3.18
CA ILE A 101 -8.68 -5.09 1.94
C ILE A 101 -7.73 -5.29 0.76
N HIS A 102 -7.76 -6.49 0.18
CA HIS A 102 -7.12 -6.77 -1.11
C HIS A 102 -8.07 -6.41 -2.26
N HIS A 103 -7.67 -6.69 -3.50
CA HIS A 103 -8.54 -6.42 -4.64
C HIS A 103 -8.35 -7.42 -5.78
N THR A 104 -9.36 -7.58 -6.61
CA THR A 104 -9.29 -8.42 -7.81
C THR A 104 -8.35 -7.82 -8.85
N ASN A 105 -7.75 -8.68 -9.70
CA ASN A 105 -6.85 -8.27 -10.77
C ASN A 105 -5.66 -7.41 -10.24
N CYS A 106 -5.05 -7.86 -9.15
CA CYS A 106 -3.88 -7.20 -8.55
C CYS A 106 -2.60 -7.58 -9.32
N GLY A 107 -1.75 -6.59 -9.57
CA GLY A 107 -0.44 -6.85 -10.20
C GLY A 107 0.42 -7.86 -9.44
N MET A 108 0.25 -7.99 -8.12
CA MET A 108 0.97 -8.96 -7.29
C MET A 108 0.57 -10.44 -7.54
N GLU A 109 -0.45 -10.69 -8.37
CA GLU A 109 -0.85 -12.04 -8.83
C GLU A 109 -0.14 -12.45 -10.12
N LEU A 110 0.57 -11.53 -10.79
CA LEU A 110 1.12 -11.74 -12.12
C LEU A 110 2.55 -12.31 -12.11
N PHE A 111 3.14 -12.55 -10.94
CA PHE A 111 4.50 -13.09 -10.81
C PHE A 111 4.69 -13.75 -9.43
N ALA A 112 5.72 -14.60 -9.33
CA ALA A 112 6.21 -15.18 -8.08
C ALA A 112 7.38 -14.37 -7.53
N ASP A 113 7.72 -14.55 -6.25
CA ASP A 113 8.83 -13.84 -5.59
C ASP A 113 10.17 -14.04 -6.34
N GLU A 114 10.39 -15.23 -6.89
CA GLU A 114 11.58 -15.57 -7.66
C GLU A 114 11.66 -14.77 -8.97
N VAL A 115 10.53 -14.58 -9.66
CA VAL A 115 10.48 -13.88 -10.96
C VAL A 115 10.93 -12.42 -10.80
N ILE A 116 10.44 -11.69 -9.81
CA ILE A 116 10.87 -10.31 -9.58
C ILE A 116 12.33 -10.24 -9.11
N ALA A 117 12.79 -11.20 -8.32
CA ALA A 117 14.18 -11.27 -7.89
C ALA A 117 15.14 -11.48 -9.07
N ASP A 118 14.82 -12.41 -9.98
CA ASP A 118 15.61 -12.68 -11.18
C ASP A 118 15.61 -11.48 -12.14
N LEU A 119 14.47 -10.82 -12.35
CA LEU A 119 14.39 -9.61 -13.16
C LEU A 119 15.30 -8.51 -12.63
N LEU A 120 15.31 -8.28 -11.32
CA LEU A 120 16.15 -7.26 -10.68
C LEU A 120 17.63 -7.61 -10.66
N ASP A 121 17.97 -8.91 -10.61
CA ASP A 121 19.37 -9.35 -10.69
C ASP A 121 19.94 -9.12 -12.09
N ASP A 122 19.10 -9.24 -13.11
CA ASP A 122 19.48 -9.06 -14.51
C ASP A 122 19.49 -7.57 -14.94
N ASP A 123 18.43 -6.80 -14.65
CA ASP A 123 18.31 -5.37 -15.03
C ASP A 123 17.38 -4.62 -14.07
N LEU A 124 17.71 -3.35 -13.78
CA LEU A 124 16.89 -2.44 -12.96
C LEU A 124 15.90 -1.59 -13.78
N SER A 125 15.92 -1.68 -15.10
CA SER A 125 14.96 -0.99 -15.98
C SER A 125 13.55 -1.57 -15.82
N THR A 126 12.56 -0.83 -16.28
CA THR A 126 11.17 -1.30 -16.26
C THR A 126 11.00 -2.52 -17.15
N ALA A 127 10.62 -3.65 -16.56
CA ALA A 127 10.32 -4.90 -17.27
C ALA A 127 9.02 -4.80 -18.08
N SER A 128 8.90 -5.58 -19.14
CA SER A 128 7.72 -5.70 -19.97
C SER A 128 6.94 -6.97 -19.64
N PHE A 129 5.60 -6.90 -19.75
CA PHE A 129 4.70 -8.04 -19.55
C PHE A 129 3.92 -8.30 -20.85
N ASP A 130 4.02 -9.49 -21.40
CA ASP A 130 3.35 -9.89 -22.66
C ASP A 130 1.96 -10.50 -22.44
N GLY A 131 1.47 -10.51 -21.21
CA GLY A 131 0.22 -11.16 -20.78
C GLY A 131 0.42 -12.55 -20.18
N LYS A 132 1.65 -13.09 -20.20
CA LYS A 132 2.01 -14.40 -19.62
C LYS A 132 3.31 -14.35 -18.82
N THR A 133 4.33 -13.69 -19.36
CA THR A 133 5.69 -13.64 -18.81
C THR A 133 6.19 -12.21 -18.71
N TRP A 134 7.04 -11.98 -17.73
CA TRP A 134 7.81 -10.77 -17.59
C TRP A 134 9.18 -10.93 -18.23
N SER A 135 9.70 -9.88 -18.85
CA SER A 135 11.03 -9.86 -19.44
C SER A 135 11.67 -8.48 -19.32
N ASN A 136 12.99 -8.44 -19.19
CA ASN A 136 13.75 -7.21 -19.25
C ASN A 136 14.00 -6.76 -20.69
N PRO A 137 14.00 -5.44 -20.97
CA PRO A 137 14.38 -4.92 -22.28
C PRO A 137 15.90 -5.02 -22.54
N HIS A 138 16.70 -5.08 -21.47
CA HIS A 138 18.16 -5.19 -21.47
C HIS A 138 18.61 -6.24 -20.47
N HIS A 139 19.90 -6.61 -20.48
CA HIS A 139 20.48 -7.66 -19.63
C HIS A 139 21.78 -7.16 -18.98
N HIS A 140 21.72 -6.02 -18.31
CA HIS A 140 22.87 -5.44 -17.62
C HIS A 140 22.46 -4.41 -16.58
N GLY A 141 23.26 -4.27 -15.54
CA GLY A 141 23.04 -3.26 -14.50
C GLY A 141 22.07 -3.67 -13.40
N GLY A 142 21.75 -4.97 -13.30
CA GLY A 142 20.93 -5.52 -12.23
C GLY A 142 21.68 -5.65 -10.90
N HIS A 143 20.98 -6.16 -9.89
CA HIS A 143 21.53 -6.34 -8.54
C HIS A 143 20.83 -7.46 -7.78
N ALA A 144 21.62 -8.41 -7.23
CA ALA A 144 21.13 -9.60 -6.53
C ALA A 144 20.38 -9.33 -5.21
N ALA A 145 20.29 -8.10 -4.73
CA ALA A 145 19.58 -7.76 -3.49
C ALA A 145 18.10 -8.18 -3.51
N GLY A 146 17.50 -8.30 -4.70
CA GLY A 146 16.12 -8.75 -4.88
C GLY A 146 15.85 -10.14 -4.29
N HIS A 147 16.84 -11.03 -4.28
CA HIS A 147 16.73 -12.39 -3.73
C HIS A 147 16.63 -12.43 -2.20
N PHE A 148 16.94 -11.35 -1.50
CA PHE A 148 16.89 -11.24 -0.03
C PHE A 148 15.65 -10.50 0.48
N ILE A 149 14.74 -10.10 -0.41
CA ILE A 149 13.50 -9.41 -0.09
C ILE A 149 12.34 -10.41 -0.13
N LYS A 150 11.44 -10.33 0.85
CA LYS A 150 10.13 -11.00 0.78
C LYS A 150 9.17 -10.09 0.02
N TRP A 151 8.84 -10.48 -1.20
CA TRP A 151 7.97 -9.69 -2.08
C TRP A 151 6.49 -9.84 -1.73
N HIS A 152 6.11 -10.92 -1.03
CA HIS A 152 4.75 -11.19 -0.61
C HIS A 152 3.76 -11.27 -1.79
N THR A 153 4.14 -11.92 -2.88
CA THR A 153 3.28 -12.15 -4.04
C THR A 153 2.00 -12.87 -3.66
N ILE A 154 0.97 -12.73 -4.48
CA ILE A 154 -0.38 -13.23 -4.20
C ILE A 154 -0.67 -14.38 -5.16
N LYS A 155 -0.98 -15.57 -4.63
CA LYS A 155 -1.44 -16.73 -5.42
C LYS A 155 -2.96 -16.77 -5.54
N ASN A 156 -3.65 -16.35 -4.49
CA ASN A 156 -5.10 -16.34 -4.39
C ASN A 156 -5.52 -15.23 -3.41
N GLN A 157 -6.46 -14.38 -3.80
CA GLN A 157 -6.84 -13.22 -2.99
C GLN A 157 -7.45 -13.59 -1.64
N PRO A 158 -8.50 -14.44 -1.54
CA PRO A 158 -9.07 -14.84 -0.26
C PRO A 158 -8.07 -15.49 0.70
N ASP A 159 -7.19 -16.34 0.19
CA ASP A 159 -6.15 -16.99 1.00
C ASP A 159 -5.13 -15.98 1.51
N SER A 160 -4.70 -15.04 0.66
CA SER A 160 -3.76 -13.99 1.04
C SER A 160 -4.34 -13.03 2.09
N VAL A 161 -5.61 -12.63 1.93
CA VAL A 161 -6.32 -11.84 2.96
C VAL A 161 -6.35 -12.59 4.29
N THR A 162 -6.68 -13.91 4.26
CA THR A 162 -6.72 -14.74 5.46
C THR A 162 -5.35 -14.88 6.12
N GLN A 163 -4.28 -15.05 5.33
CA GLN A 163 -2.91 -15.10 5.83
C GLN A 163 -2.50 -13.78 6.49
N ASP A 164 -2.82 -12.66 5.87
CA ASP A 164 -2.47 -11.34 6.39
C ASP A 164 -3.24 -11.01 7.68
N VAL A 165 -4.53 -11.35 7.76
CA VAL A 165 -5.31 -11.21 8.99
C VAL A 165 -4.71 -12.08 10.10
N ARG A 166 -4.37 -13.34 9.83
CA ARG A 166 -3.71 -14.21 10.81
C ARG A 166 -2.36 -13.65 11.26
N ARG A 167 -1.52 -13.21 10.32
CA ARG A 167 -0.23 -12.59 10.64
C ARG A 167 -0.37 -11.40 11.59
N ILE A 168 -1.37 -10.54 11.36
CA ILE A 168 -1.67 -9.43 12.26
C ILE A 168 -2.11 -9.94 13.64
N ARG A 169 -3.05 -10.88 13.69
CA ARG A 169 -3.60 -11.41 14.95
C ARG A 169 -2.56 -12.15 15.81
N GLU A 170 -1.66 -12.87 15.17
CA GLU A 170 -0.60 -13.64 15.84
C GLU A 170 0.60 -12.78 16.25
N HIS A 171 0.62 -11.52 15.83
CA HIS A 171 1.74 -10.63 16.13
C HIS A 171 1.71 -10.21 17.62
N PRO A 172 2.82 -10.36 18.37
CA PRO A 172 2.85 -10.17 19.83
C PRO A 172 2.53 -8.75 20.31
N LEU A 173 2.63 -7.75 19.43
CA LEU A 173 2.32 -6.36 19.75
C LEU A 173 0.88 -5.96 19.37
N VAL A 174 0.08 -6.88 18.83
CA VAL A 174 -1.33 -6.63 18.47
C VAL A 174 -2.22 -7.09 19.62
N PRO A 175 -3.02 -6.20 20.22
CA PRO A 175 -3.89 -6.55 21.33
C PRO A 175 -4.99 -7.55 20.91
N PRO A 176 -5.36 -8.49 21.79
CA PRO A 176 -6.36 -9.49 21.48
C PRO A 176 -7.77 -8.92 21.24
N ASN A 177 -8.08 -7.76 21.81
CA ASN A 177 -9.38 -7.10 21.73
C ASN A 177 -9.59 -6.23 20.48
N VAL A 178 -8.62 -6.13 19.57
CA VAL A 178 -8.78 -5.37 18.30
C VAL A 178 -9.20 -6.33 17.20
N PRO A 179 -10.45 -6.28 16.69
CA PRO A 179 -10.88 -7.12 15.59
C PRO A 179 -10.20 -6.72 14.28
N VAL A 180 -9.98 -7.70 13.41
CA VAL A 180 -9.43 -7.50 12.07
C VAL A 180 -10.36 -8.15 11.05
N TYR A 181 -10.89 -7.37 10.12
CA TYR A 181 -11.82 -7.82 9.10
C TYR A 181 -11.12 -8.00 7.76
N GLY A 182 -11.47 -9.02 7.00
CA GLY A 182 -10.87 -9.33 5.70
C GLY A 182 -11.84 -9.18 4.55
N TYR A 183 -11.43 -8.42 3.50
CA TYR A 183 -12.25 -8.16 2.30
C TYR A 183 -11.42 -8.24 1.03
N VAL A 184 -12.11 -8.47 -0.09
CA VAL A 184 -11.60 -8.27 -1.44
C VAL A 184 -12.46 -7.22 -2.14
N TYR A 185 -11.83 -6.14 -2.61
CA TYR A 185 -12.47 -5.12 -3.44
C TYR A 185 -12.48 -5.56 -4.90
N ASP A 186 -13.65 -5.58 -5.52
CA ASP A 186 -13.76 -5.85 -6.95
C ASP A 186 -13.53 -4.56 -7.75
N VAL A 187 -12.42 -4.50 -8.50
CA VAL A 187 -12.04 -3.31 -9.29
C VAL A 187 -12.98 -3.00 -10.46
N ARG A 188 -13.87 -3.93 -10.82
CA ARG A 188 -14.85 -3.73 -11.90
C ARG A 188 -16.16 -3.14 -11.40
N THR A 189 -16.56 -3.48 -10.19
CA THR A 189 -17.87 -3.13 -9.62
C THR A 189 -17.79 -2.15 -8.47
N GLY A 190 -16.62 -2.02 -7.83
CA GLY A 190 -16.43 -1.24 -6.61
C GLY A 190 -16.96 -1.91 -5.34
N LYS A 191 -17.40 -3.18 -5.43
CA LYS A 191 -17.96 -3.91 -4.30
C LYS A 191 -16.87 -4.45 -3.38
N LEU A 192 -17.12 -4.41 -2.08
CA LEU A 192 -16.36 -5.13 -1.06
C LEU A 192 -17.02 -6.48 -0.80
N ASP A 193 -16.30 -7.55 -1.10
CA ASP A 193 -16.72 -8.93 -0.79
C ASP A 193 -15.97 -9.42 0.45
N GLU A 194 -16.72 -9.80 1.48
CA GLU A 194 -16.14 -10.30 2.72
C GLU A 194 -15.47 -11.67 2.52
N VAL A 195 -14.24 -11.79 3.03
CA VAL A 195 -13.55 -13.06 3.16
C VAL A 195 -13.87 -13.63 4.55
N LYS A 196 -14.95 -14.41 4.66
CA LYS A 196 -15.45 -14.92 5.94
C LYS A 196 -14.40 -15.63 6.77
N ALA A 197 -13.54 -16.45 6.14
CA ALA A 197 -12.45 -17.14 6.83
C ALA A 197 -11.42 -16.17 7.45
N ALA A 198 -11.18 -15.03 6.80
CA ALA A 198 -10.30 -13.98 7.32
C ALA A 198 -10.95 -13.26 8.50
N THR A 199 -12.20 -12.81 8.37
CA THR A 199 -12.94 -12.14 9.44
C THR A 199 -13.09 -13.04 10.66
N GLU A 200 -13.33 -14.34 10.48
CA GLU A 200 -13.35 -15.33 11.56
C GLU A 200 -12.00 -15.43 12.27
N ALA A 201 -10.90 -15.56 11.51
CA ALA A 201 -9.55 -15.59 12.05
C ALA A 201 -9.16 -14.27 12.75
N GLY A 202 -9.77 -13.17 12.35
CA GLY A 202 -9.53 -11.82 12.88
C GLY A 202 -10.39 -11.43 14.08
N ARG A 203 -11.26 -12.33 14.59
CA ARG A 203 -12.12 -12.02 15.74
C ARG A 203 -11.33 -11.58 16.95
N ALA A 204 -11.84 -10.55 17.61
CA ALA A 204 -11.33 -10.17 18.92
C ALA A 204 -11.56 -11.27 19.94
N THR A 205 -10.62 -11.44 20.85
CA THR A 205 -10.75 -12.29 22.02
C THR A 205 -10.71 -11.46 23.28
N ALA A 206 -11.36 -11.92 24.33
CA ALA A 206 -11.42 -11.23 25.61
C ALA A 206 -10.05 -11.17 26.31
#